data_67ad67b6802bb9e7250db58b8a4b5c64
#
_entry.id   67ad67b6802bb9e7250db58b8a4b5c64
#
_cell.length_a   1.000
_cell.length_b   1.000
_cell.length_c   1.000
_cell.angle_alpha   90.00
_cell.angle_beta   90.00
_cell.angle_gamma   90.00
#
_symmetry.space_group_name_H-M   'P 1'
#
loop_
_entity.id
_entity.type
_entity.pdbx_description
1 polymer ?
#
loop_
_entity_poly.entity_id
_entity_poly.type
_entity_poly.pdbx_seq_one_letter_code
_entity_poly.pdbx_strand_id
1 'polypeptide(L)'
;MIHYHGTPLSGATEQQILFYRGRHALMSWPSYNPIHIPITECCRSFCIDNGAFTFWKENQEVDWHDFYSFVMDWIRHPRFDFFLIPDVIGGTVEENNALIEECWDTMPDSGVPVFHVGEPLERIDMFIRKYNFTRIAIGTTKGFELKSLLFWNEMRKIFDHLCIDGVPRTKVHGLRMLDPEIVEAFPFSSGDSTTATRKATFNTEWEGYPYAPVSKAARASLVADRIERGQSPSFYKPKPIQLDLI
;
A
#
# COMPACT_ATOMS: atom_id res chain seq x y z
N MET A 1 -4.11 9.02 -9.20
CA MET A 1 -3.75 8.45 -7.88
C MET A 1 -2.24 8.47 -7.63
N ILE A 2 -1.76 8.24 -6.43
CA ILE A 2 -0.33 8.11 -6.11
C ILE A 2 0.06 6.62 -6.12
N HIS A 3 1.17 6.29 -6.80
CA HIS A 3 1.70 4.92 -6.91
C HIS A 3 3.00 4.82 -6.10
N TYR A 4 2.96 4.14 -4.94
CA TYR A 4 4.13 3.91 -4.10
C TYR A 4 4.85 2.62 -4.52
N HIS A 5 6.12 2.71 -4.87
CA HIS A 5 6.92 1.54 -5.22
C HIS A 5 7.76 1.09 -4.03
N GLY A 6 7.65 -0.19 -3.69
CA GLY A 6 8.38 -0.77 -2.56
C GLY A 6 9.89 -0.69 -2.72
N THR A 7 10.55 -0.35 -1.61
CA THR A 7 12.01 -0.17 -1.51
C THR A 7 12.69 -1.37 -0.83
N PRO A 8 13.99 -1.54 -1.03
CA PRO A 8 14.82 -0.93 -2.08
C PRO A 8 14.73 -1.69 -3.42
N LEU A 9 15.17 -1.05 -4.50
CA LEU A 9 15.60 -1.78 -5.69
C LEU A 9 16.96 -2.45 -5.39
N SER A 10 17.17 -3.69 -5.80
CA SER A 10 18.47 -4.33 -5.59
C SER A 10 19.56 -3.66 -6.46
N GLY A 11 20.75 -3.45 -5.88
CA GLY A 11 21.89 -2.86 -6.57
C GLY A 11 22.47 -1.63 -5.87
N ALA A 12 23.39 -0.95 -6.56
CA ALA A 12 24.11 0.19 -6.02
C ALA A 12 23.21 1.43 -5.84
N THR A 13 23.69 2.40 -5.06
CA THR A 13 22.97 3.64 -4.75
C THR A 13 22.50 4.39 -5.99
N GLU A 14 23.31 4.44 -7.06
CA GLU A 14 22.96 5.08 -8.33
C GLU A 14 21.68 4.45 -8.94
N GLN A 15 21.51 3.14 -8.83
CA GLN A 15 20.31 2.46 -9.32
C GLN A 15 19.06 2.88 -8.53
N GLN A 16 19.21 3.09 -7.21
CA GLN A 16 18.13 3.61 -6.37
C GLN A 16 17.72 5.02 -6.83
N ILE A 17 18.69 5.92 -6.92
CA ILE A 17 18.46 7.31 -7.33
C ILE A 17 17.82 7.38 -8.73
N LEU A 18 18.33 6.61 -9.69
CA LEU A 18 17.80 6.57 -11.05
C LEU A 18 16.34 6.09 -11.11
N PHE A 19 15.97 5.14 -10.26
CA PHE A 19 14.61 4.60 -10.26
C PHE A 19 13.64 5.48 -9.46
N TYR A 20 14.00 5.87 -8.22
CA TYR A 20 13.06 6.57 -7.33
C TYR A 20 12.97 8.08 -7.56
N ARG A 21 13.90 8.67 -8.31
CA ARG A 21 13.83 10.10 -8.62
C ARG A 21 12.53 10.45 -9.33
N GLY A 22 11.71 11.30 -8.67
CA GLY A 22 10.42 11.73 -9.19
C GLY A 22 9.28 10.71 -9.02
N ARG A 23 9.52 9.54 -8.42
CA ARG A 23 8.51 8.56 -8.02
C ARG A 23 8.21 8.61 -6.53
N HIS A 24 7.16 7.91 -6.11
CA HIS A 24 6.80 7.75 -4.70
C HIS A 24 7.32 6.40 -4.20
N ALA A 25 7.80 6.36 -2.95
CA ALA A 25 8.45 5.21 -2.36
C ALA A 25 7.68 4.66 -1.16
N LEU A 26 7.56 3.33 -1.04
CA LEU A 26 7.12 2.65 0.17
C LEU A 26 8.34 2.09 0.87
N MET A 27 8.62 2.54 2.07
CA MET A 27 9.71 2.08 2.91
C MET A 27 9.18 1.11 3.97
N SER A 28 9.61 -0.14 3.91
CA SER A 28 9.21 -1.15 4.90
C SER A 28 10.21 -1.16 6.05
N TRP A 29 9.73 -0.95 7.28
CA TRP A 29 10.55 -0.87 8.49
C TRP A 29 11.51 -2.06 8.67
N PRO A 30 11.07 -3.34 8.61
CA PRO A 30 11.98 -4.45 8.84
C PRO A 30 13.08 -4.60 7.77
N SER A 31 12.93 -3.98 6.61
CA SER A 31 13.93 -3.99 5.55
C SER A 31 14.78 -2.72 5.48
N TYR A 32 14.58 -1.78 6.42
CA TYR A 32 15.31 -0.53 6.43
C TYR A 32 16.82 -0.75 6.59
N ASN A 33 17.56 0.00 5.81
CA ASN A 33 19.02 0.09 5.88
C ASN A 33 19.48 1.42 5.25
N PRO A 34 20.76 1.83 5.37
CA PRO A 34 21.24 3.13 4.90
C PRO A 34 21.00 3.45 3.42
N ILE A 35 20.73 2.46 2.57
CA ILE A 35 20.41 2.70 1.15
C ILE A 35 19.08 3.42 0.95
N HIS A 36 18.23 3.46 1.97
CA HIS A 36 16.96 4.20 1.93
C HIS A 36 17.15 5.72 2.02
N ILE A 37 18.25 6.20 2.63
CA ILE A 37 18.53 7.63 2.75
C ILE A 37 18.52 8.33 1.39
N PRO A 38 19.35 7.94 0.40
CA PRO A 38 19.31 8.59 -0.91
C PRO A 38 17.97 8.42 -1.65
N ILE A 39 17.17 7.39 -1.31
CA ILE A 39 15.82 7.23 -1.86
C ILE A 39 14.90 8.33 -1.31
N THR A 40 14.88 8.54 0.01
CA THR A 40 14.04 9.57 0.64
C THR A 40 14.44 10.98 0.20
N GLU A 41 15.72 11.20 -0.10
CA GLU A 41 16.22 12.48 -0.60
C GLU A 41 15.81 12.78 -2.06
N CYS A 42 15.60 11.77 -2.90
CA CYS A 42 15.33 11.97 -4.34
C CYS A 42 13.89 11.67 -4.77
N CYS A 43 13.11 10.89 -3.99
CA CYS A 43 11.72 10.56 -4.32
C CYS A 43 10.78 11.78 -4.18
N ARG A 44 9.56 11.71 -4.71
CA ARG A 44 8.55 12.78 -4.55
C ARG A 44 7.98 12.81 -3.14
N SER A 45 7.58 11.66 -2.65
CA SER A 45 7.19 11.41 -1.26
C SER A 45 7.41 9.95 -0.92
N PHE A 46 7.39 9.63 0.37
CA PHE A 46 7.44 8.26 0.83
C PHE A 46 6.46 8.03 1.98
N CYS A 47 6.00 6.79 2.08
CA CYS A 47 5.26 6.29 3.22
C CYS A 47 6.04 5.15 3.88
N ILE A 48 5.71 4.86 5.14
CA ILE A 48 6.34 3.80 5.93
C ILE A 48 5.34 2.67 6.17
N ASP A 49 5.73 1.46 5.78
CA ASP A 49 5.04 0.22 6.07
C ASP A 49 5.57 -0.38 7.38
N ASN A 50 4.67 -0.79 8.27
CA ASN A 50 4.98 -1.37 9.57
C ASN A 50 5.66 -2.75 9.50
N GLY A 51 5.53 -3.45 8.36
CA GLY A 51 6.12 -4.77 8.15
C GLY A 51 5.35 -5.94 8.77
N ALA A 52 4.13 -5.74 9.26
CA ALA A 52 3.32 -6.78 9.92
C ALA A 52 3.27 -8.09 9.12
N PHE A 53 3.14 -8.00 7.78
CA PHE A 53 3.14 -9.20 6.94
C PHE A 53 4.48 -9.95 6.95
N THR A 54 5.59 -9.27 7.05
CA THR A 54 6.93 -9.89 7.12
C THR A 54 7.08 -10.64 8.43
N PHE A 55 6.77 -9.99 9.56
CA PHE A 55 6.84 -10.58 10.88
C PHE A 55 5.89 -11.76 11.04
N TRP A 56 4.65 -11.63 10.56
CA TRP A 56 3.69 -12.74 10.55
C TRP A 56 4.21 -13.96 9.78
N LYS A 57 4.78 -13.73 8.59
CA LYS A 57 5.33 -14.81 7.75
C LYS A 57 6.53 -15.50 8.40
N GLU A 58 7.34 -14.75 9.12
CA GLU A 58 8.54 -15.24 9.80
C GLU A 58 8.25 -15.74 11.22
N ASN A 59 6.99 -15.64 11.66
CA ASN A 59 6.52 -16.00 13.01
C ASN A 59 7.33 -15.29 14.11
N GLN A 60 7.59 -14.00 13.92
CA GLN A 60 8.33 -13.14 14.84
C GLN A 60 7.39 -12.29 15.68
N GLU A 61 7.67 -12.19 16.96
CA GLU A 61 7.04 -11.19 17.84
C GLU A 61 7.67 -9.82 17.58
N VAL A 62 6.87 -8.77 17.69
CA VAL A 62 7.28 -7.40 17.37
C VAL A 62 7.00 -6.48 18.54
N ASP A 63 7.99 -5.70 18.93
CA ASP A 63 7.79 -4.54 19.80
C ASP A 63 7.46 -3.31 18.92
N TRP A 64 6.20 -2.88 18.95
CA TRP A 64 5.76 -1.73 18.16
C TRP A 64 6.32 -0.40 18.66
N HIS A 65 6.86 -0.32 19.87
CA HIS A 65 7.57 0.88 20.34
C HIS A 65 8.80 1.19 19.48
N ASP A 66 9.53 0.17 19.04
CA ASP A 66 10.68 0.34 18.14
C ASP A 66 10.22 0.89 16.77
N PHE A 67 9.09 0.40 16.27
CA PHE A 67 8.49 0.93 15.05
C PHE A 67 8.09 2.40 15.20
N TYR A 68 7.41 2.76 16.27
CA TYR A 68 7.01 4.15 16.50
C TYR A 68 8.21 5.07 16.68
N SER A 69 9.25 4.62 17.37
CA SER A 69 10.52 5.37 17.50
C SER A 69 11.12 5.62 16.12
N PHE A 70 11.14 4.60 15.25
CA PHE A 70 11.59 4.73 13.87
C PHE A 70 10.74 5.73 13.07
N VAL A 71 9.42 5.69 13.19
CA VAL A 71 8.53 6.66 12.52
C VAL A 71 8.83 8.09 12.97
N MET A 72 9.10 8.30 14.27
CA MET A 72 9.41 9.62 14.83
C MET A 72 10.68 10.25 14.25
N ASP A 73 11.66 9.45 13.84
CA ASP A 73 12.85 9.92 13.13
C ASP A 73 12.53 10.52 11.77
N TRP A 74 11.46 10.01 11.11
CA TRP A 74 11.10 10.37 9.75
C TRP A 74 9.95 11.36 9.62
N ILE A 75 9.11 11.49 10.62
CA ILE A 75 7.82 12.22 10.53
C ILE A 75 7.99 13.70 10.16
N ARG A 76 9.14 14.30 10.48
CA ARG A 76 9.47 15.68 10.11
C ARG A 76 10.16 15.82 8.77
N HIS A 77 10.42 14.71 8.09
CA HIS A 77 11.06 14.77 6.77
C HIS A 77 10.10 15.40 5.75
N PRO A 78 10.52 16.38 4.93
CA PRO A 78 9.63 17.16 4.07
C PRO A 78 8.93 16.33 2.98
N ARG A 79 9.37 15.10 2.74
CA ARG A 79 8.77 14.17 1.77
C ARG A 79 8.03 13.01 2.41
N PHE A 80 7.96 12.97 3.75
CA PHE A 80 7.15 12.00 4.45
C PHE A 80 5.66 12.29 4.19
N ASP A 81 4.86 11.25 3.87
CA ASP A 81 3.41 11.39 3.64
C ASP A 81 2.61 10.78 4.79
N PHE A 82 2.82 9.50 5.09
CA PHE A 82 2.12 8.77 6.15
C PHE A 82 2.88 7.49 6.55
N PHE A 83 2.44 6.88 7.63
CA PHE A 83 2.82 5.52 8.01
C PHE A 83 1.59 4.65 8.21
N LEU A 84 1.73 3.35 7.99
CA LEU A 84 0.68 2.38 8.32
C LEU A 84 0.73 2.07 9.80
N ILE A 85 -0.40 2.23 10.48
CA ILE A 85 -0.54 1.83 11.89
C ILE A 85 -0.33 0.31 11.97
N PRO A 86 0.40 -0.21 12.97
CA PRO A 86 0.56 -1.64 13.18
C PRO A 86 -0.75 -2.40 13.14
N ASP A 87 -0.72 -3.59 12.54
CA ASP A 87 -1.86 -4.48 12.42
C ASP A 87 -1.45 -5.94 12.66
N VAL A 88 -2.39 -6.77 13.08
CA VAL A 88 -2.20 -8.20 13.28
C VAL A 88 -2.81 -8.96 12.11
N ILE A 89 -1.96 -9.54 11.27
CA ILE A 89 -2.41 -10.32 10.11
C ILE A 89 -3.12 -11.59 10.57
N GLY A 90 -4.42 -11.71 10.24
CA GLY A 90 -5.26 -12.82 10.71
C GLY A 90 -5.66 -12.73 12.17
N GLY A 91 -5.37 -11.61 12.83
CA GLY A 91 -5.86 -11.31 14.17
C GLY A 91 -7.34 -10.93 14.20
N THR A 92 -7.87 -10.76 15.41
CA THR A 92 -9.24 -10.32 15.63
C THR A 92 -9.41 -8.81 15.38
N VAL A 93 -10.64 -8.36 15.20
CA VAL A 93 -10.98 -6.94 15.11
C VAL A 93 -10.56 -6.19 16.39
N GLU A 94 -10.74 -6.82 17.55
CA GLU A 94 -10.40 -6.27 18.86
C GLU A 94 -8.89 -6.03 19.01
N GLU A 95 -8.06 -7.02 18.61
CA GLU A 95 -6.60 -6.90 18.63
C GLU A 95 -6.14 -5.74 17.73
N ASN A 96 -6.67 -5.66 16.51
CA ASN A 96 -6.36 -4.58 15.60
C ASN A 96 -6.85 -3.21 16.08
N ASN A 97 -8.01 -3.14 16.74
CA ASN A 97 -8.52 -1.90 17.30
C ASN A 97 -7.69 -1.42 18.49
N ALA A 98 -7.17 -2.33 19.33
CA ALA A 98 -6.27 -1.95 20.43
C ALA A 98 -5.00 -1.26 19.94
N LEU A 99 -4.39 -1.74 18.85
CA LEU A 99 -3.23 -1.10 18.23
C LEU A 99 -3.56 0.29 17.65
N ILE A 100 -4.77 0.47 17.13
CA ILE A 100 -5.22 1.79 16.66
C ILE A 100 -5.41 2.76 17.83
N GLU A 101 -5.99 2.32 18.93
CA GLU A 101 -6.16 3.14 20.14
C GLU A 101 -4.82 3.55 20.73
N GLU A 102 -3.87 2.62 20.84
CA GLU A 102 -2.51 2.92 21.28
C GLU A 102 -1.84 3.98 20.39
N CYS A 103 -1.93 3.82 19.06
CA CYS A 103 -1.39 4.79 18.12
C CYS A 103 -2.07 6.15 18.24
N TRP A 104 -3.39 6.20 18.35
CA TRP A 104 -4.18 7.42 18.44
C TRP A 104 -3.78 8.29 19.62
N ASP A 105 -3.50 7.67 20.77
CA ASP A 105 -3.14 8.38 21.99
C ASP A 105 -1.68 8.88 21.99
N THR A 106 -0.81 8.30 21.17
CA THR A 106 0.64 8.52 21.24
C THR A 106 1.27 9.18 20.03
N MET A 107 0.62 9.07 18.85
CA MET A 107 1.21 9.45 17.57
C MET A 107 0.43 10.59 16.89
N PRO A 108 1.09 11.43 16.08
CA PRO A 108 0.44 12.49 15.35
C PRO A 108 -0.40 11.95 14.16
N ASP A 109 -1.23 12.84 13.59
CA ASP A 109 -2.30 12.59 12.60
C ASP A 109 -1.89 11.94 11.26
N SER A 110 -0.66 11.48 11.11
CA SER A 110 -0.15 10.84 9.89
C SER A 110 -0.26 9.31 9.86
N GLY A 111 -0.77 8.70 10.93
CA GLY A 111 -1.06 7.27 10.99
C GLY A 111 -2.26 6.90 10.12
N VAL A 112 -2.14 5.81 9.37
CA VAL A 112 -3.19 5.29 8.49
C VAL A 112 -3.60 3.89 8.96
N PRO A 113 -4.84 3.69 9.45
CA PRO A 113 -5.31 2.39 9.91
C PRO A 113 -5.52 1.43 8.74
N VAL A 114 -5.32 0.14 9.00
CA VAL A 114 -5.55 -0.92 8.03
C VAL A 114 -6.92 -1.55 8.26
N PHE A 115 -7.73 -1.61 7.20
CA PHE A 115 -8.95 -2.40 7.09
C PHE A 115 -8.67 -3.65 6.27
N HIS A 116 -8.89 -4.82 6.84
CA HIS A 116 -8.69 -6.07 6.12
C HIS A 116 -9.98 -6.50 5.40
N VAL A 117 -9.83 -6.89 4.14
CA VAL A 117 -10.97 -7.40 3.35
C VAL A 117 -11.62 -8.58 4.09
N GLY A 118 -12.95 -8.49 4.30
CA GLY A 118 -13.73 -9.45 5.07
C GLY A 118 -14.04 -9.04 6.51
N GLU A 119 -13.47 -7.95 7.02
CA GLU A 119 -13.85 -7.37 8.32
C GLU A 119 -15.25 -6.71 8.27
N PRO A 120 -15.92 -6.54 9.44
CA PRO A 120 -17.19 -5.81 9.51
C PRO A 120 -17.06 -4.38 8.99
N LEU A 121 -17.98 -3.96 8.12
CA LEU A 121 -17.94 -2.63 7.47
C LEU A 121 -18.10 -1.47 8.48
N GLU A 122 -18.70 -1.73 9.63
CA GLU A 122 -18.84 -0.78 10.75
C GLU A 122 -17.47 -0.29 11.24
N ARG A 123 -16.40 -1.07 11.02
CA ARG A 123 -15.04 -0.68 11.35
C ARG A 123 -14.55 0.50 10.50
N ILE A 124 -14.99 0.58 9.24
CA ILE A 124 -14.74 1.76 8.39
C ILE A 124 -15.42 3.01 8.97
N ASP A 125 -16.67 2.87 9.45
CA ASP A 125 -17.37 3.97 10.10
C ASP A 125 -16.68 4.42 11.41
N MET A 126 -16.13 3.47 12.17
CA MET A 126 -15.32 3.78 13.34
C MET A 126 -14.08 4.61 12.96
N PHE A 127 -13.34 4.20 11.93
CA PHE A 127 -12.18 4.96 11.45
C PHE A 127 -12.53 6.40 11.06
N ILE A 128 -13.64 6.58 10.34
CA ILE A 128 -14.04 7.88 9.81
C ILE A 128 -14.71 8.76 10.90
N ARG A 129 -15.61 8.18 11.72
CA ARG A 129 -16.45 8.96 12.62
C ARG A 129 -15.88 9.10 14.04
N LYS A 130 -15.29 8.01 14.59
CA LYS A 130 -14.73 8.05 15.94
C LYS A 130 -13.33 8.67 15.93
N TYR A 131 -12.46 8.22 15.02
CA TYR A 131 -11.06 8.64 14.97
C TYR A 131 -10.76 9.73 13.94
N ASN A 132 -11.72 10.08 13.09
CA ASN A 132 -11.58 11.12 12.05
C ASN A 132 -10.37 10.92 11.12
N PHE A 133 -10.02 9.68 10.81
CA PHE A 133 -8.95 9.40 9.87
C PHE A 133 -9.26 9.93 8.47
N THR A 134 -8.37 10.74 7.94
CA THR A 134 -8.47 11.33 6.59
C THR A 134 -8.02 10.39 5.48
N ARG A 135 -7.45 9.24 5.86
CA ARG A 135 -7.02 8.16 4.98
C ARG A 135 -7.16 6.83 5.71
N ILE A 136 -7.59 5.79 4.99
CA ILE A 136 -7.57 4.39 5.44
C ILE A 136 -6.81 3.55 4.43
N ALA A 137 -6.20 2.46 4.86
CA ALA A 137 -5.61 1.47 3.97
C ALA A 137 -6.51 0.23 3.89
N ILE A 138 -6.62 -0.39 2.72
CA ILE A 138 -7.34 -1.66 2.51
C ILE A 138 -6.31 -2.72 2.15
N GLY A 139 -6.25 -3.78 2.93
CA GLY A 139 -5.38 -4.94 2.72
C GLY A 139 -6.16 -6.22 2.54
N THR A 140 -5.60 -7.19 1.81
CA THR A 140 -6.17 -8.53 1.68
C THR A 140 -5.61 -9.48 2.73
N THR A 141 -6.44 -10.43 3.16
CA THR A 141 -6.06 -11.53 4.03
C THR A 141 -6.23 -12.87 3.32
N LYS A 142 -5.88 -13.96 4.01
CA LYS A 142 -6.08 -15.32 3.49
C LYS A 142 -7.55 -15.55 3.12
N GLY A 143 -7.79 -16.09 1.93
CA GLY A 143 -9.14 -16.34 1.39
C GLY A 143 -9.66 -15.22 0.47
N PHE A 144 -8.99 -14.05 0.46
CA PHE A 144 -9.31 -12.93 -0.42
C PHE A 144 -8.13 -12.59 -1.34
N GLU A 145 -7.60 -13.59 -2.03
CA GLU A 145 -6.49 -13.41 -2.96
C GLU A 145 -6.88 -12.39 -4.03
N LEU A 146 -5.94 -11.51 -4.37
CA LEU A 146 -6.15 -10.47 -5.38
C LEU A 146 -6.75 -11.05 -6.67
N LYS A 147 -7.78 -10.39 -7.19
CA LYS A 147 -8.52 -10.77 -8.39
C LYS A 147 -9.35 -12.05 -8.30
N SER A 148 -9.44 -12.71 -7.14
CA SER A 148 -10.42 -13.77 -6.95
C SER A 148 -11.84 -13.21 -6.97
N LEU A 149 -12.83 -14.06 -7.23
CA LEU A 149 -14.23 -13.66 -7.21
C LEU A 149 -14.64 -13.13 -5.81
N LEU A 150 -14.14 -13.74 -4.75
CA LEU A 150 -14.37 -13.28 -3.38
C LEU A 150 -13.78 -11.89 -3.15
N PHE A 151 -12.55 -11.65 -3.60
CA PHE A 151 -11.93 -10.32 -3.53
C PHE A 151 -12.80 -9.26 -4.23
N TRP A 152 -13.21 -9.51 -5.46
CA TRP A 152 -14.02 -8.54 -6.21
C TRP A 152 -15.37 -8.25 -5.52
N ASN A 153 -16.02 -9.28 -4.97
CA ASN A 153 -17.30 -9.12 -4.30
C ASN A 153 -17.15 -8.31 -3.01
N GLU A 154 -16.14 -8.61 -2.19
CA GLU A 154 -15.91 -7.86 -0.95
C GLU A 154 -15.47 -6.42 -1.22
N MET A 155 -14.59 -6.19 -2.19
CA MET A 155 -14.18 -4.84 -2.57
C MET A 155 -15.38 -4.00 -3.03
N ARG A 156 -16.34 -4.58 -3.75
CA ARG A 156 -17.58 -3.87 -4.11
C ARG A 156 -18.38 -3.49 -2.88
N LYS A 157 -18.61 -4.41 -1.93
CA LYS A 157 -19.30 -4.12 -0.67
C LYS A 157 -18.60 -3.00 0.12
N ILE A 158 -17.27 -3.05 0.19
CA ILE A 158 -16.47 -2.03 0.86
C ILE A 158 -16.70 -0.66 0.19
N PHE A 159 -16.61 -0.55 -1.12
CA PHE A 159 -16.78 0.73 -1.81
C PHE A 159 -18.24 1.18 -1.90
N ASP A 160 -19.23 0.27 -1.96
CA ASP A 160 -20.65 0.58 -1.80
C ASP A 160 -20.92 1.22 -0.44
N HIS A 161 -20.30 0.72 0.64
CA HIS A 161 -20.42 1.28 1.99
C HIS A 161 -19.62 2.57 2.17
N LEU A 162 -18.41 2.63 1.60
CA LEU A 162 -17.47 3.74 1.78
C LEU A 162 -17.87 5.00 1.02
N CYS A 163 -18.55 4.88 -0.13
CA CYS A 163 -18.86 6.00 -1.01
C CYS A 163 -20.24 6.58 -0.75
N ILE A 164 -20.33 7.92 -0.81
CA ILE A 164 -21.60 8.65 -0.91
C ILE A 164 -21.64 9.30 -2.30
N ASP A 165 -22.69 9.03 -3.07
CA ASP A 165 -22.82 9.49 -4.46
C ASP A 165 -21.59 9.15 -5.33
N GLY A 166 -21.00 7.99 -5.07
CA GLY A 166 -19.79 7.52 -5.76
C GLY A 166 -18.47 8.12 -5.27
N VAL A 167 -18.48 9.05 -4.32
CA VAL A 167 -17.28 9.68 -3.77
C VAL A 167 -16.90 9.01 -2.44
N PRO A 168 -15.68 8.50 -2.28
CA PRO A 168 -15.21 7.95 -1.00
C PRO A 168 -15.24 9.00 0.11
N ARG A 169 -15.77 8.64 1.28
CA ARG A 169 -15.86 9.52 2.48
C ARG A 169 -14.47 9.87 3.07
N THR A 170 -13.45 9.12 2.72
CA THR A 170 -12.05 9.36 3.10
C THR A 170 -11.12 8.90 1.98
N LYS A 171 -9.86 9.31 2.02
CA LYS A 171 -8.84 8.80 1.08
C LYS A 171 -8.60 7.31 1.30
N VAL A 172 -8.45 6.56 0.22
CA VAL A 172 -8.22 5.11 0.27
C VAL A 172 -6.85 4.78 -0.29
N HIS A 173 -6.07 4.03 0.46
CA HIS A 173 -4.81 3.44 0.03
C HIS A 173 -4.98 1.93 -0.16
N GLY A 174 -4.61 1.39 -1.32
CA GLY A 174 -4.67 -0.05 -1.60
C GLY A 174 -3.34 -0.73 -1.33
N LEU A 175 -3.27 -1.58 -0.29
CA LEU A 175 -2.06 -2.33 0.06
C LEU A 175 -1.80 -3.43 -0.95
N ARG A 176 -0.63 -3.38 -1.61
CA ARG A 176 -0.22 -4.33 -2.67
C ARG A 176 -1.17 -4.36 -3.88
N MET A 177 -2.00 -3.34 -4.06
CA MET A 177 -3.07 -3.29 -5.06
C MET A 177 -2.72 -2.47 -6.31
N LEU A 178 -1.45 -2.20 -6.59
CA LEU A 178 -1.04 -1.55 -7.85
C LEU A 178 -1.07 -2.53 -9.02
N ASP A 179 -2.27 -2.98 -9.33
CA ASP A 179 -2.60 -3.73 -10.55
C ASP A 179 -3.58 -2.87 -11.37
N PRO A 180 -3.34 -2.63 -12.68
CA PRO A 180 -4.18 -1.77 -13.51
C PRO A 180 -5.67 -2.09 -13.43
N GLU A 181 -6.05 -3.39 -13.44
CA GLU A 181 -7.43 -3.82 -13.38
C GLU A 181 -8.11 -3.44 -12.05
N ILE A 182 -7.37 -3.54 -10.93
CA ILE A 182 -7.87 -3.18 -9.60
C ILE A 182 -7.96 -1.66 -9.46
N VAL A 183 -6.92 -0.93 -9.85
CA VAL A 183 -6.90 0.53 -9.68
C VAL A 183 -7.93 1.22 -10.58
N GLU A 184 -8.23 0.69 -11.76
CA GLU A 184 -9.24 1.23 -12.67
C GLU A 184 -10.67 0.90 -12.22
N ALA A 185 -10.86 -0.08 -11.33
CA ALA A 185 -12.17 -0.47 -10.84
C ALA A 185 -12.67 0.37 -9.65
N PHE A 186 -11.75 0.90 -8.83
CA PHE A 186 -12.08 1.55 -7.57
C PHE A 186 -11.38 2.90 -7.39
N PRO A 187 -12.01 3.88 -6.71
CA PRO A 187 -11.46 5.22 -6.52
C PRO A 187 -10.39 5.27 -5.40
N PHE A 188 -9.24 4.67 -5.64
CA PHE A 188 -8.10 4.79 -4.75
C PHE A 188 -7.43 6.17 -4.86
N SER A 189 -7.06 6.77 -3.74
CA SER A 189 -6.19 7.95 -3.70
C SER A 189 -4.72 7.58 -3.90
N SER A 190 -4.34 6.40 -3.42
CA SER A 190 -2.99 5.85 -3.54
C SER A 190 -3.01 4.33 -3.43
N GLY A 191 -1.91 3.70 -3.79
CA GLY A 191 -1.68 2.27 -3.59
C GLY A 191 -0.20 1.96 -3.65
N ASP A 192 0.18 0.77 -3.21
CA ASP A 192 1.56 0.31 -3.24
C ASP A 192 1.75 -1.03 -3.95
N SER A 193 2.98 -1.28 -4.35
CA SER A 193 3.43 -2.60 -4.82
C SER A 193 4.95 -2.71 -4.85
N THR A 194 5.46 -3.90 -4.58
CA THR A 194 6.87 -4.27 -4.82
C THR A 194 7.09 -4.84 -6.23
N THR A 195 6.08 -4.86 -7.10
CA THR A 195 6.15 -5.54 -8.40
C THR A 195 7.26 -4.99 -9.29
N ALA A 196 7.45 -3.67 -9.35
CA ALA A 196 8.49 -3.06 -10.19
C ALA A 196 9.90 -3.49 -9.76
N THR A 197 10.20 -3.42 -8.47
CA THR A 197 11.51 -3.77 -7.91
C THR A 197 11.78 -5.27 -7.94
N ARG A 198 10.75 -6.10 -7.66
CA ARG A 198 10.87 -7.56 -7.74
C ARG A 198 11.10 -8.05 -9.17
N LYS A 199 10.28 -7.62 -10.12
CA LYS A 199 10.44 -8.01 -11.53
C LYS A 199 11.80 -7.59 -12.09
N ALA A 200 12.26 -6.38 -11.75
CA ALA A 200 13.58 -5.91 -12.17
C ALA A 200 14.73 -6.75 -11.63
N THR A 201 14.55 -7.39 -10.46
CA THR A 201 15.59 -8.16 -9.78
C THR A 201 15.62 -9.63 -10.18
N PHE A 202 14.44 -10.27 -10.26
CA PHE A 202 14.33 -11.74 -10.36
C PHE A 202 13.85 -12.22 -11.72
N ASN A 203 13.26 -11.37 -12.55
CA ASN A 203 12.76 -11.77 -13.85
C ASN A 203 13.78 -11.47 -14.94
N THR A 204 14.21 -12.49 -15.67
CA THR A 204 15.10 -12.37 -16.83
C THR A 204 14.33 -12.29 -18.15
N GLU A 205 13.05 -12.63 -18.15
CA GLU A 205 12.18 -12.60 -19.34
C GLU A 205 11.43 -11.27 -19.39
N TRP A 206 11.51 -10.60 -20.53
CA TRP A 206 10.87 -9.30 -20.78
C TRP A 206 9.74 -9.46 -21.78
N GLU A 207 8.56 -9.71 -21.28
CA GLU A 207 7.34 -9.79 -22.09
C GLU A 207 7.16 -8.52 -22.94
N GLY A 208 7.15 -8.71 -24.26
CA GLY A 208 6.93 -7.65 -25.23
C GLY A 208 8.16 -6.79 -25.58
N TYR A 209 9.36 -7.16 -25.12
CA TYR A 209 10.61 -6.56 -25.55
C TYR A 209 11.57 -7.59 -26.14
N PRO A 210 12.29 -7.26 -27.23
CA PRO A 210 13.28 -8.17 -27.83
C PRO A 210 14.55 -8.32 -26.98
N TYR A 211 14.72 -7.53 -25.95
CA TYR A 211 15.89 -7.56 -25.05
C TYR A 211 15.52 -7.05 -23.67
N ALA A 212 16.21 -7.56 -22.63
CA ALA A 212 16.10 -7.01 -21.30
C ALA A 212 17.05 -5.80 -21.16
N PRO A 213 16.60 -4.66 -20.63
CA PRO A 213 17.49 -3.54 -20.33
C PRO A 213 18.59 -3.98 -19.36
N VAL A 214 19.83 -3.51 -19.58
CA VAL A 214 20.99 -3.94 -18.78
C VAL A 214 20.85 -3.45 -17.33
N SER A 215 20.43 -2.23 -17.12
CA SER A 215 20.32 -1.65 -15.78
C SER A 215 19.03 -2.07 -15.09
N LYS A 216 19.14 -2.42 -13.80
CA LYS A 216 17.97 -2.74 -12.96
C LYS A 216 17.01 -1.55 -12.84
N ALA A 217 17.54 -0.33 -12.74
CA ALA A 217 16.74 0.89 -12.72
C ALA A 217 15.91 1.03 -14.00
N ALA A 218 16.49 0.80 -15.19
CA ALA A 218 15.76 0.85 -16.45
C ALA A 218 14.65 -0.23 -16.49
N ARG A 219 14.96 -1.45 -16.03
CA ARG A 219 13.97 -2.53 -15.94
C ARG A 219 12.82 -2.15 -14.99
N ALA A 220 13.15 -1.69 -13.78
CA ALA A 220 12.16 -1.25 -12.81
C ALA A 220 11.28 -0.12 -13.36
N SER A 221 11.89 0.87 -14.04
CA SER A 221 11.18 1.99 -14.64
C SER A 221 10.18 1.53 -15.70
N LEU A 222 10.55 0.62 -16.59
CA LEU A 222 9.61 0.10 -17.59
C LEU A 222 8.39 -0.60 -16.96
N VAL A 223 8.59 -1.34 -15.86
CA VAL A 223 7.48 -1.97 -15.14
C VAL A 223 6.65 -0.92 -14.41
N ALA A 224 7.30 0.02 -13.71
CA ALA A 224 6.62 1.12 -13.02
C ALA A 224 5.81 1.98 -13.98
N ASP A 225 6.37 2.36 -15.13
CA ASP A 225 5.67 3.17 -16.13
C ASP A 225 4.41 2.49 -16.67
N ARG A 226 4.39 1.16 -16.75
CA ARG A 226 3.19 0.40 -17.10
C ARG A 226 2.13 0.44 -16.00
N ILE A 227 2.56 0.28 -14.75
CA ILE A 227 1.69 0.36 -13.57
C ILE A 227 1.10 1.76 -13.44
N GLU A 228 1.92 2.80 -13.59
CA GLU A 228 1.55 4.20 -13.42
C GLU A 228 0.60 4.73 -14.51
N ARG A 229 0.42 4.00 -15.62
CA ARG A 229 -0.61 4.31 -16.63
C ARG A 229 -2.02 4.02 -16.11
N GLY A 230 -2.18 3.02 -15.24
CA GLY A 230 -3.45 2.74 -14.58
C GLY A 230 -3.80 3.86 -13.62
N GLN A 231 -4.99 4.44 -13.77
CA GLN A 231 -5.47 5.53 -12.92
C GLN A 231 -6.82 5.18 -12.31
N SER A 232 -6.95 5.39 -11.02
CA SER A 232 -8.22 5.23 -10.34
C SER A 232 -9.25 6.26 -10.82
N PRO A 233 -10.50 5.86 -11.01
CA PRO A 233 -11.59 6.78 -11.31
C PRO A 233 -11.80 7.75 -10.14
N SER A 234 -12.27 8.96 -10.42
CA SER A 234 -12.66 9.92 -9.38
C SER A 234 -13.95 9.53 -8.66
N PHE A 235 -14.76 8.67 -9.29
CA PHE A 235 -16.07 8.24 -8.79
C PHE A 235 -16.18 6.73 -8.88
N TYR A 236 -16.68 6.11 -7.83
CA TYR A 236 -17.09 4.72 -7.83
C TYR A 236 -18.38 4.53 -8.61
N LYS A 237 -18.36 3.64 -9.58
CA LYS A 237 -19.54 3.22 -10.31
C LYS A 237 -19.70 1.71 -10.13
N PRO A 238 -20.70 1.26 -9.35
CA PRO A 238 -20.98 -0.17 -9.22
C PRO A 238 -21.21 -0.77 -10.60
N LYS A 239 -20.38 -1.73 -10.98
CA LYS A 239 -20.67 -2.54 -12.19
C LYS A 239 -21.69 -3.60 -11.78
N PRO A 240 -22.78 -3.79 -12.55
CA PRO A 240 -23.70 -4.88 -12.31
C PRO A 240 -22.91 -6.20 -12.31
N ILE A 241 -23.22 -7.10 -11.37
CA ILE A 241 -22.63 -8.43 -11.33
C ILE A 241 -23.09 -9.11 -12.63
N GLN A 242 -22.20 -9.24 -13.60
CA GLN A 242 -22.41 -10.16 -14.70
C GLN A 242 -22.29 -11.56 -14.09
N LEU A 243 -23.42 -12.15 -13.74
CA LEU A 243 -23.51 -13.59 -13.52
C LEU A 243 -23.31 -14.20 -14.91
N ASP A 244 -22.09 -14.52 -15.27
CA ASP A 244 -21.84 -15.49 -16.32
C ASP A 244 -22.41 -16.81 -15.80
N LEU A 245 -23.65 -17.09 -16.22
CA LEU A 245 -24.28 -18.38 -16.07
C LEU A 245 -23.45 -19.37 -16.92
N ILE A 246 -22.58 -20.13 -16.24
CA ILE A 246 -21.95 -21.34 -16.78
C ILE A 246 -22.95 -22.49 -16.70
#